data_e3c97d852f1461e081b26586602a1fab
#
_entry.id   e3c97d852f1461e081b26586602a1fab
#
_cell.length_a   1.000
_cell.length_b   1.000
_cell.length_c   1.000
_cell.angle_alpha   90.00
_cell.angle_beta   90.00
_cell.angle_gamma   90.00
#
_symmetry.space_group_name_H-M   'P 1'
#
loop_
_entity.id
_entity.type
_entity.pdbx_description
1 polymer ?
#
loop_
_entity_poly.entity_id
_entity_poly.type
_entity_poly.pdbx_seq_one_letter_code
_entity_poly.pdbx_strand_id
1 'polypeptide(L)'
;IVMIDKVKKRDGRLIPFNPEKITRAIFLAASEVANKEGITADYQIASELTEEVRKLLNRKFAGKIPSVEDIQDAVIKVLIETGHAKTSETYILYRAERSRIRNSRSRLMKTIEDITFLDANESDIKRENANVNADTAMGTMLKYGSEGAKKFYQMFVLDPKHAEAHKNGDIHIHDLGFFGPYCAGW
;
A
#
# COMPACT_ATOMS: atom_id res chain seq x y z
N ILE A 1 -10.49 -27.42 20.24
CA ILE A 1 -9.61 -26.37 19.72
C ILE A 1 -10.47 -25.50 18.81
N VAL A 2 -10.70 -24.23 19.21
CA VAL A 2 -11.46 -23.27 18.41
C VAL A 2 -10.60 -22.94 17.20
N MET A 3 -11.02 -23.37 16.02
CA MET A 3 -10.35 -22.99 14.77
C MET A 3 -10.80 -21.61 14.32
N ILE A 4 -9.87 -20.81 13.79
CA ILE A 4 -10.20 -19.54 13.16
C ILE A 4 -10.90 -19.82 11.83
N ASP A 5 -12.14 -19.34 11.70
CA ASP A 5 -12.99 -19.49 10.52
C ASP A 5 -13.17 -18.18 9.75
N LYS A 6 -12.90 -17.04 10.40
CA LYS A 6 -13.10 -15.68 9.84
C LYS A 6 -11.90 -14.78 10.06
N VAL A 7 -11.77 -13.80 9.20
CA VAL A 7 -10.73 -12.75 9.23
C VAL A 7 -11.37 -11.39 9.04
N LYS A 8 -10.94 -10.41 9.81
CA LYS A 8 -11.35 -9.02 9.66
C LYS A 8 -10.46 -8.31 8.64
N LYS A 9 -11.06 -7.85 7.54
CA LYS A 9 -10.39 -6.99 6.57
C LYS A 9 -10.18 -5.56 7.11
N ARG A 10 -9.31 -4.78 6.44
CA ARG A 10 -9.03 -3.38 6.77
C ARG A 10 -10.25 -2.46 6.69
N ASP A 11 -11.19 -2.77 5.80
CA ASP A 11 -12.47 -2.09 5.66
C ASP A 11 -13.54 -2.54 6.67
N GLY A 12 -13.16 -3.37 7.66
CA GLY A 12 -14.02 -3.88 8.72
C GLY A 12 -14.84 -5.12 8.35
N ARG A 13 -14.92 -5.51 7.07
CA ARG A 13 -15.68 -6.69 6.63
C ARG A 13 -15.06 -7.98 7.16
N LEU A 14 -15.94 -8.91 7.54
CA LEU A 14 -15.54 -10.27 7.93
C LEU A 14 -15.63 -11.19 6.70
N ILE A 15 -14.56 -11.91 6.44
CA ILE A 15 -14.49 -12.90 5.35
C ILE A 15 -14.05 -14.25 5.89
N PRO A 16 -14.37 -15.38 5.21
CA PRO A 16 -13.84 -16.68 5.57
C PRO A 16 -12.31 -16.70 5.58
N PHE A 17 -11.72 -17.37 6.58
CA PHE A 17 -10.29 -17.63 6.62
C PHE A 17 -9.91 -18.60 5.52
N ASN A 18 -8.91 -18.24 4.71
CA ASN A 18 -8.42 -19.08 3.63
C ASN A 18 -6.90 -19.26 3.76
N PRO A 19 -6.42 -20.41 4.24
CA PRO A 19 -5.00 -20.69 4.43
C PRO A 19 -4.22 -20.73 3.12
N GLU A 20 -4.86 -21.11 2.01
CA GLU A 20 -4.23 -21.14 0.67
C GLU A 20 -3.64 -19.79 0.25
N LYS A 21 -4.28 -18.68 0.66
CA LYS A 21 -3.75 -17.34 0.41
C LYS A 21 -2.43 -17.09 1.13
N ILE A 22 -2.25 -17.68 2.32
CA ILE A 22 -1.01 -17.59 3.09
C ILE A 22 0.05 -18.45 2.41
N THR A 23 -0.26 -19.70 2.06
CA THR A 23 0.64 -20.61 1.34
C THR A 23 1.16 -19.97 0.06
N ARG A 24 0.26 -19.42 -0.74
CA ARG A 24 0.64 -18.74 -2.00
C ARG A 24 1.53 -17.52 -1.75
N ALA A 25 1.27 -16.72 -0.71
CA ALA A 25 2.07 -15.54 -0.41
C ALA A 25 3.48 -15.92 0.08
N ILE A 26 3.60 -16.95 0.91
CA ILE A 26 4.89 -17.50 1.34
C ILE A 26 5.65 -18.09 0.15
N PHE A 27 4.98 -18.90 -0.68
CA PHE A 27 5.59 -19.50 -1.87
C PHE A 27 6.11 -18.45 -2.85
N LEU A 28 5.38 -17.38 -3.12
CA LEU A 28 5.83 -16.29 -3.99
C LEU A 28 7.08 -15.60 -3.44
N ALA A 29 7.12 -15.33 -2.13
CA ALA A 29 8.29 -14.75 -1.50
C ALA A 29 9.50 -15.71 -1.53
N ALA A 30 9.27 -17.00 -1.28
CA ALA A 30 10.29 -18.04 -1.39
C ALA A 30 10.80 -18.21 -2.83
N SER A 31 9.92 -18.14 -3.83
CA SER A 31 10.27 -18.22 -5.24
C SER A 31 11.16 -17.06 -5.69
N GLU A 32 10.92 -15.84 -5.19
CA GLU A 32 11.76 -14.69 -5.49
C GLU A 32 13.18 -14.87 -4.92
N VAL A 33 13.30 -15.39 -3.70
CA VAL A 33 14.60 -15.73 -3.09
C VAL A 33 15.30 -16.84 -3.88
N ALA A 34 14.56 -17.91 -4.19
CA ALA A 34 15.07 -19.06 -4.93
C ALA A 34 15.61 -18.67 -6.31
N ASN A 35 14.89 -17.81 -7.03
CA ASN A 35 15.34 -17.28 -8.33
C ASN A 35 16.66 -16.51 -8.23
N LYS A 36 16.85 -15.72 -7.16
CA LYS A 36 18.11 -15.00 -6.93
C LYS A 36 19.28 -15.92 -6.59
N GLU A 37 19.00 -17.07 -6.00
CA GLU A 37 19.99 -18.07 -5.59
C GLU A 37 20.19 -19.19 -6.62
N GLY A 38 19.43 -19.19 -7.73
CA GLY A 38 19.50 -20.21 -8.77
C GLY A 38 18.95 -21.57 -8.36
N ILE A 39 18.04 -21.61 -7.39
CA ILE A 39 17.37 -22.82 -6.88
C ILE A 39 15.87 -22.74 -7.14
N THR A 40 15.15 -23.83 -6.88
CA THR A 40 13.70 -23.91 -7.06
C THR A 40 13.01 -23.85 -5.68
N ALA A 41 11.97 -23.03 -5.56
CA ALA A 41 11.16 -23.01 -4.36
C ALA A 41 10.22 -24.22 -4.30
N ASP A 42 10.04 -24.78 -3.12
CA ASP A 42 9.15 -25.91 -2.87
C ASP A 42 7.81 -25.42 -2.27
N TYR A 43 6.72 -25.74 -2.97
CA TYR A 43 5.36 -25.42 -2.53
C TYR A 43 4.95 -26.18 -1.26
N GLN A 44 5.49 -27.39 -1.08
CA GLN A 44 5.20 -28.21 0.09
C GLN A 44 5.72 -27.52 1.37
N ILE A 45 6.92 -26.96 1.33
CA ILE A 45 7.48 -26.20 2.45
C ILE A 45 6.60 -25.00 2.80
N ALA A 46 6.10 -24.27 1.78
CA ALA A 46 5.19 -23.15 2.01
C ALA A 46 3.86 -23.59 2.66
N SER A 47 3.37 -24.79 2.31
CA SER A 47 2.18 -25.39 2.91
C SER A 47 2.41 -25.74 4.37
N GLU A 48 3.54 -26.36 4.70
CA GLU A 48 3.92 -26.72 6.07
C GLU A 48 4.09 -25.47 6.96
N LEU A 49 4.74 -24.45 6.45
CA LEU A 49 4.85 -23.15 7.14
C LEU A 49 3.48 -22.52 7.39
N THR A 50 2.55 -22.66 6.44
CA THR A 50 1.17 -22.18 6.62
C THR A 50 0.46 -22.88 7.76
N GLU A 51 0.69 -24.17 7.95
CA GLU A 51 0.12 -24.92 9.09
C GLU A 51 0.70 -24.43 10.42
N GLU A 52 1.97 -24.09 10.49
CA GLU A 52 2.57 -23.48 11.69
C GLU A 52 1.96 -22.10 11.97
N VAL A 53 1.76 -21.28 10.92
CA VAL A 53 1.04 -19.99 11.05
C VAL A 53 -0.37 -20.22 11.59
N ARG A 54 -1.10 -21.20 11.09
CA ARG A 54 -2.45 -21.54 11.55
C ARG A 54 -2.47 -21.96 13.02
N LYS A 55 -1.51 -22.79 13.44
CA LYS A 55 -1.36 -23.20 14.86
C LYS A 55 -1.08 -21.98 15.75
N LEU A 56 -0.19 -21.10 15.33
CA LEU A 56 0.13 -19.87 16.06
C LEU A 56 -1.09 -18.96 16.20
N LEU A 57 -1.83 -18.75 15.11
CA LEU A 57 -3.04 -17.93 15.10
C LEU A 57 -4.13 -18.53 16.00
N ASN A 58 -4.38 -19.83 15.94
CA ASN A 58 -5.37 -20.50 16.79
C ASN A 58 -5.05 -20.39 18.28
N ARG A 59 -3.75 -20.40 18.64
CA ARG A 59 -3.30 -20.19 20.04
C ARG A 59 -3.48 -18.73 20.47
N LYS A 60 -3.08 -17.78 19.62
CA LYS A 60 -3.07 -16.35 19.94
C LYS A 60 -4.47 -15.71 19.96
N PHE A 61 -5.35 -16.19 19.08
CA PHE A 61 -6.69 -15.64 18.86
C PHE A 61 -7.81 -16.61 19.25
N ALA A 62 -7.61 -17.43 20.28
CA ALA A 62 -8.63 -18.35 20.75
C ALA A 62 -9.95 -17.61 21.05
N GLY A 63 -10.99 -17.82 20.22
CA GLY A 63 -12.28 -17.15 20.32
C GLY A 63 -12.33 -15.69 19.84
N LYS A 64 -11.27 -15.18 19.23
CA LYS A 64 -11.23 -13.83 18.64
C LYS A 64 -11.00 -13.92 17.13
N ILE A 65 -11.47 -12.92 16.39
CA ILE A 65 -11.27 -12.83 14.95
C ILE A 65 -10.00 -12.01 14.66
N PRO A 66 -8.95 -12.62 14.06
CA PRO A 66 -7.74 -11.89 13.72
C PRO A 66 -7.98 -10.92 12.54
N SER A 67 -7.22 -9.84 12.51
CA SER A 67 -7.13 -8.95 11.35
C SER A 67 -6.17 -9.52 10.30
N VAL A 68 -6.21 -8.95 9.08
CA VAL A 68 -5.23 -9.28 8.03
C VAL A 68 -3.81 -8.96 8.48
N GLU A 69 -3.62 -7.89 9.26
CA GLU A 69 -2.34 -7.49 9.83
C GLU A 69 -1.81 -8.53 10.82
N ASP A 70 -2.68 -9.03 11.72
CA ASP A 70 -2.31 -10.08 12.67
C ASP A 70 -1.83 -11.36 11.97
N ILE A 71 -2.48 -11.71 10.84
CA ILE A 71 -2.07 -12.86 10.03
C ILE A 71 -0.70 -12.61 9.41
N GLN A 72 -0.47 -11.43 8.84
CA GLN A 72 0.80 -11.07 8.23
C GLN A 72 1.95 -11.07 9.25
N ASP A 73 1.70 -10.58 10.45
CA ASP A 73 2.68 -10.59 11.54
C ASP A 73 2.98 -12.04 12.02
N ALA A 74 1.96 -12.89 12.07
CA ALA A 74 2.14 -14.32 12.36
C ALA A 74 2.97 -15.03 11.28
N VAL A 75 2.78 -14.71 10.00
CA VAL A 75 3.60 -15.24 8.89
C VAL A 75 5.06 -14.84 9.07
N ILE A 76 5.34 -13.55 9.29
CA ILE A 76 6.70 -13.04 9.50
C ILE A 76 7.36 -13.76 10.68
N LYS A 77 6.64 -13.87 11.80
CA LYS A 77 7.14 -14.54 12.99
C LYS A 77 7.52 -15.99 12.73
N VAL A 78 6.63 -16.75 12.09
CA VAL A 78 6.90 -18.18 11.77
C VAL A 78 8.09 -18.30 10.82
N LEU A 79 8.19 -17.48 9.76
CA LEU A 79 9.31 -17.51 8.83
C LEU A 79 10.65 -17.27 9.53
N ILE A 80 10.71 -16.34 10.49
CA ILE A 80 11.92 -16.05 11.27
C ILE A 80 12.25 -17.23 12.19
N GLU A 81 11.26 -17.73 12.95
CA GLU A 81 11.45 -18.81 13.93
C GLU A 81 11.83 -20.14 13.29
N THR A 82 11.44 -20.37 12.04
CA THR A 82 11.77 -21.59 11.26
C THR A 82 13.03 -21.43 10.40
N GLY A 83 13.78 -20.34 10.54
CA GLY A 83 15.05 -20.13 9.83
C GLY A 83 14.92 -19.61 8.39
N HIS A 84 13.73 -19.22 7.94
CA HIS A 84 13.49 -18.68 6.59
C HIS A 84 13.64 -17.14 6.54
N ALA A 85 14.75 -16.61 7.10
CA ALA A 85 14.98 -15.17 7.26
C ALA A 85 14.92 -14.39 5.94
N LYS A 86 15.55 -14.90 4.87
CA LYS A 86 15.53 -14.26 3.54
C LYS A 86 14.13 -14.20 2.93
N THR A 87 13.35 -15.25 3.09
CA THR A 87 11.95 -15.29 2.66
C THR A 87 11.11 -14.31 3.48
N SER A 88 11.37 -14.19 4.77
CA SER A 88 10.71 -13.20 5.64
C SER A 88 11.00 -11.78 5.21
N GLU A 89 12.27 -11.44 4.91
CA GLU A 89 12.67 -10.13 4.40
C GLU A 89 11.93 -9.79 3.09
N THR A 90 11.94 -10.69 2.14
CA THR A 90 11.23 -10.54 0.85
C THR A 90 9.72 -10.34 1.07
N TYR A 91 9.12 -11.10 1.99
CA TYR A 91 7.72 -10.98 2.35
C TYR A 91 7.39 -9.59 2.97
N ILE A 92 8.26 -9.07 3.84
CA ILE A 92 8.12 -7.73 4.45
C ILE A 92 8.19 -6.65 3.38
N LEU A 93 9.15 -6.71 2.47
CA LEU A 93 9.30 -5.75 1.37
C LEU A 93 8.07 -5.76 0.45
N TYR A 94 7.58 -6.94 0.07
CA TYR A 94 6.35 -7.08 -0.70
C TYR A 94 5.13 -6.49 0.02
N ARG A 95 4.97 -6.77 1.32
CA ARG A 95 3.90 -6.20 2.16
C ARG A 95 3.96 -4.66 2.17
N ALA A 96 5.16 -4.10 2.35
CA ALA A 96 5.38 -2.66 2.36
C ALA A 96 5.01 -2.02 1.02
N GLU A 97 5.47 -2.59 -0.10
CA GLU A 97 5.15 -2.10 -1.44
C GLU A 97 3.65 -2.16 -1.75
N ARG A 98 2.98 -3.27 -1.41
CA ARG A 98 1.52 -3.40 -1.56
C ARG A 98 0.76 -2.39 -0.71
N SER A 99 1.28 -2.04 0.46
CA SER A 99 0.69 -1.00 1.32
C SER A 99 0.91 0.39 0.74
N ARG A 100 2.09 0.67 0.19
CA ARG A 100 2.43 1.91 -0.51
C ARG A 100 1.48 2.14 -1.69
N ILE A 101 1.30 1.14 -2.56
CA ILE A 101 0.42 1.22 -3.74
C ILE A 101 -1.03 1.47 -3.33
N ARG A 102 -1.54 0.80 -2.30
CA ARG A 102 -2.91 1.03 -1.81
C ARG A 102 -3.09 2.44 -1.27
N ASN A 103 -2.15 2.91 -0.46
CA ASN A 103 -2.20 4.25 0.12
C ASN A 103 -2.15 5.34 -0.96
N SER A 104 -1.33 5.12 -1.99
CA SER A 104 -1.25 6.00 -3.16
C SER A 104 -2.57 6.08 -3.91
N ARG A 105 -3.18 4.93 -4.20
CA ARG A 105 -4.50 4.87 -4.85
C ARG A 105 -5.57 5.57 -4.02
N SER A 106 -5.61 5.32 -2.71
CA SER A 106 -6.59 5.94 -1.81
C SER A 106 -6.43 7.47 -1.77
N ARG A 107 -5.20 7.98 -1.70
CA ARG A 107 -4.92 9.43 -1.70
C ARG A 107 -5.32 10.10 -3.01
N LEU A 108 -4.97 9.48 -4.15
CA LEU A 108 -5.33 10.01 -5.46
C LEU A 108 -6.86 10.04 -5.64
N MET A 109 -7.54 8.96 -5.28
CA MET A 109 -9.00 8.89 -5.38
C MET A 109 -9.69 9.93 -4.49
N LYS A 110 -9.19 10.15 -3.28
CA LYS A 110 -9.71 11.20 -2.41
C LYS A 110 -9.51 12.61 -3.02
N THR A 111 -8.34 12.87 -3.60
CA THR A 111 -8.08 14.15 -4.28
C THR A 111 -9.07 14.37 -5.44
N ILE A 112 -9.34 13.33 -6.23
CA ILE A 112 -10.31 13.41 -7.34
C ILE A 112 -11.73 13.64 -6.80
N GLU A 113 -12.10 12.96 -5.71
CA GLU A 113 -13.40 13.16 -5.03
C GLU A 113 -13.56 14.61 -4.55
N ASP A 114 -12.55 15.15 -3.87
CA ASP A 114 -12.55 16.54 -3.39
C ASP A 114 -12.70 17.54 -4.56
N ILE A 115 -11.99 17.35 -5.66
CA ILE A 115 -12.13 18.20 -6.86
C ILE A 115 -13.52 18.08 -7.47
N THR A 116 -14.12 16.90 -7.44
CA THR A 116 -15.40 16.62 -8.10
C THR A 116 -16.59 17.20 -7.33
N PHE A 117 -16.61 16.99 -6.03
CA PHE A 117 -17.83 17.17 -5.21
C PHE A 117 -17.77 18.35 -4.24
N LEU A 118 -16.57 18.82 -3.84
CA LEU A 118 -16.48 19.97 -2.96
C LEU A 118 -16.62 21.27 -3.76
N ASP A 119 -17.36 22.23 -3.19
CA ASP A 119 -17.46 23.60 -3.71
C ASP A 119 -16.09 24.29 -3.66
N ALA A 120 -15.84 25.25 -4.57
CA ALA A 120 -14.61 26.03 -4.59
C ALA A 120 -14.37 26.81 -3.27
N ASN A 121 -15.43 27.16 -2.56
CA ASN A 121 -15.34 27.81 -1.24
C ASN A 121 -14.90 26.87 -0.12
N GLU A 122 -15.13 25.57 -0.28
CA GLU A 122 -14.81 24.53 0.72
C GLU A 122 -13.52 23.77 0.39
N SER A 123 -13.03 23.90 -0.83
CA SER A 123 -11.85 23.17 -1.32
C SER A 123 -10.66 24.09 -1.51
N ASP A 124 -9.64 23.96 -0.67
CA ASP A 124 -8.35 24.66 -0.86
C ASP A 124 -7.71 24.31 -2.20
N ILE A 125 -7.87 23.07 -2.65
CA ILE A 125 -7.36 22.58 -3.95
C ILE A 125 -7.97 23.39 -5.10
N LYS A 126 -9.26 23.72 -5.06
CA LYS A 126 -9.94 24.49 -6.09
C LYS A 126 -9.54 25.97 -6.08
N ARG A 127 -9.09 26.49 -4.94
CA ARG A 127 -8.71 27.90 -4.76
C ARG A 127 -7.24 28.22 -5.06
N GLU A 128 -6.39 27.24 -5.21
CA GLU A 128 -4.94 27.42 -5.40
C GLU A 128 -4.53 28.21 -6.66
N ASN A 129 -5.42 28.36 -7.65
CA ASN A 129 -5.11 29.08 -8.88
C ASN A 129 -6.16 30.16 -9.17
N ALA A 130 -5.76 31.43 -9.02
CA ALA A 130 -6.62 32.57 -9.26
C ALA A 130 -7.02 32.77 -10.74
N ASN A 131 -6.26 32.20 -11.69
CA ASN A 131 -6.48 32.35 -13.12
C ASN A 131 -7.46 31.34 -13.72
N VAL A 132 -7.84 30.32 -12.97
CA VAL A 132 -8.71 29.24 -13.44
C VAL A 132 -9.86 29.05 -12.46
N ASN A 133 -11.09 29.23 -12.97
CA ASN A 133 -12.29 28.92 -12.19
C ASN A 133 -12.50 27.40 -12.19
N ALA A 134 -12.18 26.77 -11.07
CA ALA A 134 -12.27 25.32 -10.90
C ALA A 134 -13.71 24.78 -10.83
N ASP A 135 -14.73 25.64 -10.75
CA ASP A 135 -16.14 25.24 -10.83
C ASP A 135 -16.65 25.14 -12.28
N THR A 136 -15.83 25.49 -13.26
CA THR A 136 -16.10 25.24 -14.68
C THR A 136 -15.59 23.86 -15.11
N ALA A 137 -16.17 23.30 -16.17
CA ALA A 137 -15.74 22.02 -16.72
C ALA A 137 -14.25 22.03 -17.12
N MET A 138 -13.80 23.10 -17.76
CA MET A 138 -12.39 23.28 -18.15
C MET A 138 -11.48 23.42 -16.92
N GLY A 139 -11.88 24.21 -15.94
CA GLY A 139 -11.13 24.38 -14.69
C GLY A 139 -11.01 23.10 -13.89
N THR A 140 -12.08 22.32 -13.81
CA THR A 140 -12.08 20.98 -13.19
C THR A 140 -11.10 20.03 -13.90
N MET A 141 -11.11 20.00 -15.23
CA MET A 141 -10.18 19.18 -16.03
C MET A 141 -8.72 19.57 -15.80
N LEU A 142 -8.42 20.87 -15.77
CA LEU A 142 -7.07 21.36 -15.46
C LEU A 142 -6.63 21.00 -14.05
N LYS A 143 -7.54 21.07 -13.07
CA LYS A 143 -7.26 20.66 -11.69
C LYS A 143 -7.02 19.15 -11.57
N TYR A 144 -7.77 18.31 -12.25
CA TYR A 144 -7.48 16.86 -12.30
C TYR A 144 -6.06 16.58 -12.80
N GLY A 145 -5.66 17.24 -13.88
CA GLY A 145 -4.32 17.11 -14.46
C GLY A 145 -3.23 17.56 -13.48
N SER A 146 -3.34 18.77 -12.98
CA SER A 146 -2.36 19.39 -12.07
C SER A 146 -2.23 18.63 -10.75
N GLU A 147 -3.33 18.34 -10.06
CA GLU A 147 -3.29 17.64 -8.78
C GLU A 147 -2.93 16.15 -8.95
N GLY A 148 -3.35 15.52 -10.04
CA GLY A 148 -2.92 14.17 -10.39
C GLY A 148 -1.41 14.09 -10.59
N ALA A 149 -0.83 15.02 -11.37
CA ALA A 149 0.60 15.11 -11.60
C ALA A 149 1.37 15.40 -10.29
N LYS A 150 0.92 16.36 -9.50
CA LYS A 150 1.49 16.71 -8.19
C LYS A 150 1.57 15.47 -7.27
N LYS A 151 0.48 14.69 -7.18
CA LYS A 151 0.47 13.45 -6.38
C LYS A 151 1.40 12.40 -6.96
N PHE A 152 1.44 12.26 -8.28
CA PHE A 152 2.35 11.33 -8.94
C PHE A 152 3.82 11.66 -8.61
N TYR A 153 4.24 12.92 -8.77
CA TYR A 153 5.62 13.32 -8.45
C TYR A 153 5.95 13.13 -6.97
N GLN A 154 5.06 13.49 -6.06
CA GLN A 154 5.26 13.28 -4.62
C GLN A 154 5.40 11.82 -4.22
N MET A 155 4.71 10.91 -4.92
CA MET A 155 4.66 9.49 -4.53
C MET A 155 5.72 8.62 -5.22
N PHE A 156 6.12 8.98 -6.44
CA PHE A 156 6.89 8.08 -7.30
C PHE A 156 8.20 8.67 -7.84
N VAL A 157 8.33 9.99 -7.87
CA VAL A 157 9.46 10.65 -8.51
C VAL A 157 10.38 11.31 -7.48
N LEU A 158 9.81 12.06 -6.54
CA LEU A 158 10.60 12.75 -5.52
C LEU A 158 11.14 11.74 -4.49
N ASP A 159 12.36 12.04 -3.99
CA ASP A 159 12.85 11.36 -2.79
C ASP A 159 11.82 11.50 -1.65
N PRO A 160 11.52 10.42 -0.92
CA PRO A 160 10.54 10.45 0.18
C PRO A 160 10.80 11.56 1.21
N LYS A 161 12.06 11.90 1.48
CA LYS A 161 12.44 12.99 2.41
C LYS A 161 12.02 14.36 1.88
N HIS A 162 12.24 14.60 0.57
CA HIS A 162 11.85 15.85 -0.07
C HIS A 162 10.33 15.96 -0.20
N ALA A 163 9.66 14.87 -0.53
CA ALA A 163 8.20 14.83 -0.59
C ALA A 163 7.57 15.12 0.78
N GLU A 164 8.13 14.58 1.87
CA GLU A 164 7.65 14.83 3.23
C GLU A 164 7.96 16.25 3.69
N ALA A 165 9.17 16.77 3.43
CA ALA A 165 9.54 18.15 3.75
C ALA A 165 8.65 19.15 3.02
N HIS A 166 8.33 18.92 1.73
CA HIS A 166 7.38 19.74 0.98
C HIS A 166 5.97 19.70 1.57
N LYS A 167 5.50 18.51 1.95
CA LYS A 167 4.18 18.33 2.56
C LYS A 167 4.05 19.01 3.93
N ASN A 168 5.12 18.99 4.72
CA ASN A 168 5.17 19.62 6.05
C ASN A 168 5.39 21.14 5.98
N GLY A 169 5.72 21.68 4.79
CA GLY A 169 6.02 23.11 4.61
C GLY A 169 7.46 23.50 4.93
N ASP A 170 8.36 22.54 5.19
CA ASP A 170 9.77 22.79 5.46
C ASP A 170 10.50 23.32 4.22
N ILE A 171 10.07 22.86 3.04
CA ILE A 171 10.50 23.36 1.73
C ILE A 171 9.29 23.54 0.81
N HIS A 172 9.42 24.44 -0.17
CA HIS A 172 8.43 24.59 -1.23
C HIS A 172 9.01 24.19 -2.57
N ILE A 173 8.44 23.16 -3.21
CA ILE A 173 8.76 22.80 -4.59
C ILE A 173 7.76 23.50 -5.48
N HIS A 174 8.25 24.48 -6.23
CA HIS A 174 7.43 25.31 -7.12
C HIS A 174 6.88 24.49 -8.30
N ASP A 175 5.69 24.83 -8.75
CA ASP A 175 5.04 24.23 -9.94
C ASP A 175 5.03 22.71 -10.02
N LEU A 176 4.93 22.04 -8.89
CA LEU A 176 4.99 20.58 -8.82
C LEU A 176 3.93 19.89 -9.70
N GLY A 177 2.76 20.50 -9.90
CA GLY A 177 1.74 20.01 -10.82
C GLY A 177 2.12 20.06 -12.30
N PHE A 178 3.13 20.87 -12.65
CA PHE A 178 3.66 21.07 -14.00
C PHE A 178 5.15 20.70 -14.12
N PHE A 179 5.70 20.03 -13.14
CA PHE A 179 7.13 19.74 -13.02
C PHE A 179 7.71 19.07 -14.29
N GLY A 180 7.01 18.08 -14.83
CA GLY A 180 7.43 17.39 -16.05
C GLY A 180 7.50 18.34 -17.27
N PRO A 181 6.42 19.06 -17.63
CA PRO A 181 6.41 19.88 -18.83
C PRO A 181 7.19 21.21 -18.71
N TYR A 182 7.35 21.77 -17.51
CA TYR A 182 7.92 23.12 -17.35
C TYR A 182 9.26 23.17 -16.63
N CYS A 183 9.45 22.37 -15.60
CA CYS A 183 10.61 22.47 -14.72
C CYS A 183 11.66 21.39 -14.95
N ALA A 184 11.40 20.43 -15.79
CA ALA A 184 12.32 19.34 -16.08
C ALA A 184 13.41 19.69 -17.09
N GLY A 185 13.66 20.96 -17.40
CA GLY A 185 14.82 21.43 -18.19
C GLY A 185 15.25 20.47 -19.32
N TRP A 186 14.41 20.31 -20.30
CA TRP A 186 14.71 19.54 -21.51
C TRP A 186 15.59 20.35 -22.45
#